data_ec64ba9a7bd9edc8adf8219b15b10d03
#
_entry.id   ec64ba9a7bd9edc8adf8219b15b10d03
#
_cell.length_a   1.000
_cell.length_b   1.000
_cell.length_c   1.000
_cell.angle_alpha   90.00
_cell.angle_beta   90.00
_cell.angle_gamma   90.00
#
_symmetry.space_group_name_H-M   'P 1'
#
loop_
_entity.id
_entity.type
_entity.pdbx_description
1 polymer ?
#
loop_
_entity_poly.entity_id
_entity_poly.type
_entity_poly.pdbx_seq_one_letter_code
_entity_poly.pdbx_strand_id
1 'polypeptide(L)'
;QAEEVGYDDIGGVRKQLAKIREMIELPLRHPALFKNLGVKPPKGVLLYGPPGSGKTLIAKAISNEVGAFFFLLNGPEIMSKQQGEAEANLRKAFEECEKNSPAILFIDEIDSIAPNREKTHGEAEKRVVAQLLTLMDGAKGRGQVVVIGATNRPNALDPALRRAGRFDREIDIGVPDEVGRMEILRIHTKNMKLA
;
A
#
# COMPACT_ATOMS: atom_id res chain seq x y z
N GLN A 1 -14.46 -9.56 -14.55
CA GLN A 1 -14.04 -10.25 -13.32
C GLN A 1 -12.56 -10.01 -13.13
N ALA A 2 -12.20 -9.38 -12.02
CA ALA A 2 -10.79 -9.23 -11.66
C ALA A 2 -10.24 -10.63 -11.36
N GLU A 3 -9.18 -11.01 -12.06
CA GLU A 3 -8.55 -12.29 -11.80
C GLU A 3 -7.92 -12.30 -10.41
N GLU A 4 -8.20 -13.34 -9.67
CA GLU A 4 -7.64 -13.52 -8.35
C GLU A 4 -6.16 -13.86 -8.46
N VAL A 5 -5.33 -13.06 -7.81
CA VAL A 5 -3.89 -13.31 -7.70
C VAL A 5 -3.63 -13.79 -6.28
N GLY A 6 -3.10 -15.00 -6.14
CA GLY A 6 -2.75 -15.58 -4.85
C GLY A 6 -1.24 -15.55 -4.60
N TYR A 7 -0.84 -16.03 -3.42
CA TYR A 7 0.60 -16.09 -3.05
C TYR A 7 1.42 -16.94 -4.02
N ASP A 8 0.84 -18.01 -4.54
CA ASP A 8 1.51 -18.89 -5.50
C ASP A 8 1.80 -18.19 -6.83
N ASP A 9 1.13 -17.07 -7.07
CA ASP A 9 1.31 -16.28 -8.29
C ASP A 9 2.45 -15.26 -8.18
N ILE A 10 3.12 -15.17 -7.03
CA ILE A 10 4.22 -14.24 -6.80
C ILE A 10 5.54 -15.01 -6.74
N GLY A 11 6.17 -15.20 -7.89
CA GLY A 11 7.46 -15.84 -7.95
C GLY A 11 8.61 -14.89 -7.58
N GLY A 12 9.68 -15.43 -6.99
CA GLY A 12 10.94 -14.74 -6.76
C GLY A 12 10.98 -13.75 -5.58
N VAL A 13 9.90 -13.61 -4.80
CA VAL A 13 9.82 -12.63 -3.70
C VAL A 13 9.39 -13.27 -2.38
N ARG A 14 9.70 -14.53 -2.18
CA ARG A 14 9.23 -15.32 -1.02
C ARG A 14 9.59 -14.75 0.34
N LYS A 15 10.81 -14.23 0.50
CA LYS A 15 11.25 -13.65 1.78
C LYS A 15 10.47 -12.40 2.15
N GLN A 16 10.31 -11.53 1.19
CA GLN A 16 9.57 -10.28 1.36
C GLN A 16 8.09 -10.58 1.60
N LEU A 17 7.56 -11.55 0.89
CA LEU A 17 6.17 -11.97 1.03
C LEU A 17 5.86 -12.47 2.44
N ALA A 18 6.77 -13.25 3.04
CA ALA A 18 6.61 -13.73 4.42
C ALA A 18 6.52 -12.56 5.41
N LYS A 19 7.37 -11.56 5.27
CA LYS A 19 7.35 -10.37 6.12
C LYS A 19 6.05 -9.57 5.98
N ILE A 20 5.62 -9.36 4.74
CA ILE A 20 4.39 -8.62 4.44
C ILE A 20 3.19 -9.36 4.99
N ARG A 21 3.17 -10.68 4.85
CA ARG A 21 2.11 -11.53 5.36
C ARG A 21 1.96 -11.39 6.88
N GLU A 22 3.04 -11.44 7.63
CA GLU A 22 3.02 -11.26 9.07
C GLU A 22 2.48 -9.88 9.48
N MET A 23 2.88 -8.84 8.75
CA MET A 23 2.50 -7.47 9.07
C MET A 23 1.07 -7.13 8.68
N ILE A 24 0.52 -7.76 7.66
CA ILE A 24 -0.76 -7.39 7.07
C ILE A 24 -1.83 -8.43 7.32
N GLU A 25 -1.56 -9.70 7.01
CA GLU A 25 -2.54 -10.77 7.11
C GLU A 25 -3.01 -11.00 8.54
N LEU A 26 -2.07 -11.05 9.50
CA LEU A 26 -2.42 -11.31 10.89
C LEU A 26 -3.31 -10.21 11.49
N PRO A 27 -2.99 -8.91 11.34
CA PRO A 27 -3.89 -7.85 11.84
C PRO A 27 -5.27 -7.87 11.21
N LEU A 28 -5.37 -8.22 9.93
CA LEU A 28 -6.65 -8.25 9.21
C LEU A 28 -7.49 -9.47 9.56
N ARG A 29 -6.87 -10.63 9.72
CA ARG A 29 -7.57 -11.88 10.03
C ARG A 29 -7.83 -12.11 11.52
N HIS A 30 -6.90 -11.65 12.36
CA HIS A 30 -6.91 -11.93 13.80
C HIS A 30 -6.74 -10.67 14.63
N PRO A 31 -7.63 -9.67 14.50
CA PRO A 31 -7.49 -8.40 15.23
C PRO A 31 -7.55 -8.58 16.74
N ALA A 32 -8.31 -9.57 17.21
CA ALA A 32 -8.43 -9.86 18.64
C ALA A 32 -7.11 -10.31 19.26
N LEU A 33 -6.25 -10.98 18.49
CA LEU A 33 -4.94 -11.43 18.95
C LEU A 33 -4.06 -10.24 19.37
N PHE A 34 -4.05 -9.19 18.54
CA PHE A 34 -3.29 -7.98 18.84
C PHE A 34 -3.85 -7.24 20.05
N LYS A 35 -5.17 -7.16 20.15
CA LYS A 35 -5.84 -6.54 21.28
C LYS A 35 -5.51 -7.25 22.60
N ASN A 36 -5.54 -8.57 22.59
CA ASN A 36 -5.27 -9.38 23.78
C ASN A 36 -3.81 -9.29 24.22
N LEU A 37 -2.87 -9.13 23.27
CA LEU A 37 -1.45 -9.01 23.57
C LEU A 37 -1.03 -7.57 23.92
N GLY A 38 -1.94 -6.61 23.81
CA GLY A 38 -1.64 -5.19 24.02
C GLY A 38 -0.74 -4.59 22.95
N VAL A 39 -0.58 -5.27 21.81
CA VAL A 39 0.24 -4.81 20.70
C VAL A 39 -0.64 -4.10 19.69
N LYS A 40 -0.22 -2.91 19.25
CA LYS A 40 -0.93 -2.20 18.18
C LYS A 40 -0.58 -2.81 16.83
N PRO A 41 -1.58 -3.18 16.01
CA PRO A 41 -1.30 -3.63 14.66
C PRO A 41 -0.72 -2.47 13.83
N PRO A 42 0.12 -2.75 12.84
CA PRO A 42 0.62 -1.71 11.95
C PRO A 42 -0.53 -1.11 11.14
N LYS A 43 -0.57 0.21 11.05
CA LYS A 43 -1.56 0.92 10.26
C LYS A 43 -1.12 1.13 8.83
N GLY A 44 0.17 1.31 8.62
CA GLY A 44 0.74 1.57 7.34
C GLY A 44 2.02 0.79 7.11
N VAL A 45 2.16 0.27 5.92
CA VAL A 45 3.35 -0.45 5.46
C VAL A 45 3.86 0.25 4.21
N LEU A 46 5.14 0.59 4.20
CA LEU A 46 5.79 1.18 3.03
C LEU A 46 6.56 0.12 2.28
N LEU A 47 6.19 -0.12 1.03
CA LEU A 47 6.93 -0.98 0.13
C LEU A 47 7.80 -0.09 -0.76
N TYR A 48 9.09 -0.38 -0.81
CA TYR A 48 9.98 0.37 -1.66
C TYR A 48 10.88 -0.54 -2.47
N GLY A 49 11.32 -0.04 -3.59
CA GLY A 49 12.14 -0.78 -4.53
C GLY A 49 12.02 -0.18 -5.93
N PRO A 50 12.89 -0.60 -6.85
CA PRO A 50 12.88 -0.05 -8.20
C PRO A 50 11.59 -0.38 -8.96
N PRO A 51 11.30 0.36 -10.04
CA PRO A 51 10.17 0.04 -10.91
C PRO A 51 10.26 -1.42 -11.40
N GLY A 52 9.11 -2.07 -11.51
CA GLY A 52 9.05 -3.46 -11.97
C GLY A 52 9.38 -4.50 -10.92
N SER A 53 9.49 -4.11 -9.64
CA SER A 53 9.73 -5.06 -8.54
C SER A 53 8.48 -5.84 -8.10
N GLY A 54 7.31 -5.50 -8.62
CA GLY A 54 6.06 -6.22 -8.32
C GLY A 54 5.31 -5.75 -7.09
N LYS A 55 5.53 -4.52 -6.63
CA LYS A 55 4.90 -3.98 -5.42
C LYS A 55 3.36 -4.06 -5.44
N THR A 56 2.75 -3.62 -6.53
CA THR A 56 1.29 -3.66 -6.70
C THR A 56 0.77 -5.09 -6.72
N LEU A 57 1.46 -5.97 -7.42
CA LEU A 57 1.09 -7.38 -7.55
C LEU A 57 1.12 -8.09 -6.21
N ILE A 58 2.13 -7.80 -5.39
CA ILE A 58 2.26 -8.36 -4.04
C ILE A 58 1.08 -7.93 -3.17
N ALA A 59 0.75 -6.65 -3.16
CA ALA A 59 -0.34 -6.13 -2.35
C ALA A 59 -1.69 -6.74 -2.77
N LYS A 60 -1.91 -6.86 -4.07
CA LYS A 60 -3.13 -7.47 -4.61
C LYS A 60 -3.23 -8.95 -4.27
N ALA A 61 -2.12 -9.69 -4.34
CA ALA A 61 -2.08 -11.09 -3.97
C ALA A 61 -2.44 -11.28 -2.49
N ILE A 62 -1.89 -10.45 -1.62
CA ILE A 62 -2.21 -10.50 -0.18
C ILE A 62 -3.69 -10.22 0.05
N SER A 63 -4.26 -9.22 -0.61
CA SER A 63 -5.67 -8.90 -0.46
C SER A 63 -6.57 -10.08 -0.85
N ASN A 64 -6.23 -10.78 -1.91
CA ASN A 64 -6.97 -11.96 -2.34
C ASN A 64 -6.85 -13.12 -1.35
N GLU A 65 -5.65 -13.37 -0.83
CA GLU A 65 -5.42 -14.46 0.12
C GLU A 65 -6.13 -14.24 1.46
N VAL A 66 -6.19 -12.99 1.93
CA VAL A 66 -6.87 -12.69 3.20
C VAL A 66 -8.36 -12.40 3.02
N GLY A 67 -8.85 -12.32 1.79
CA GLY A 67 -10.24 -11.99 1.51
C GLY A 67 -10.56 -10.53 1.82
N ALA A 68 -9.61 -9.62 1.67
CA ALA A 68 -9.78 -8.22 1.95
C ALA A 68 -10.18 -7.42 0.70
N PHE A 69 -10.95 -6.37 0.91
CA PHE A 69 -11.24 -5.40 -0.14
C PHE A 69 -9.96 -4.66 -0.52
N PHE A 70 -9.73 -4.46 -1.80
CA PHE A 70 -8.52 -3.79 -2.31
C PHE A 70 -8.92 -2.52 -3.06
N PHE A 71 -8.35 -1.39 -2.63
CA PHE A 71 -8.57 -0.12 -3.28
C PHE A 71 -7.22 0.46 -3.71
N LEU A 72 -7.09 0.72 -5.01
CA LEU A 72 -5.85 1.25 -5.59
C LEU A 72 -5.98 2.75 -5.84
N LEU A 73 -5.05 3.52 -5.27
CA LEU A 73 -4.87 4.94 -5.58
C LEU A 73 -3.54 5.12 -6.30
N ASN A 74 -3.56 5.93 -7.35
CA ASN A 74 -2.36 6.32 -8.07
C ASN A 74 -1.98 7.75 -7.67
N GLY A 75 -0.80 7.91 -7.08
CA GLY A 75 -0.33 9.21 -6.59
C GLY A 75 -0.34 10.32 -7.63
N PRO A 76 0.32 10.14 -8.78
CA PRO A 76 0.31 11.16 -9.84
C PRO A 76 -1.09 11.53 -10.33
N GLU A 77 -1.97 10.56 -10.46
CA GLU A 77 -3.35 10.81 -10.88
C GLU A 77 -4.09 11.69 -9.88
N ILE A 78 -3.93 11.42 -8.58
CA ILE A 78 -4.53 12.24 -7.53
C ILE A 78 -4.02 13.68 -7.62
N MET A 79 -2.72 13.86 -7.76
CA MET A 79 -2.10 15.18 -7.80
C MET A 79 -2.40 15.96 -9.07
N SER A 80 -2.87 15.31 -10.13
CA SER A 80 -3.31 15.97 -11.37
C SER A 80 -4.68 16.63 -11.23
N LYS A 81 -5.42 16.33 -10.16
CA LYS A 81 -6.75 16.86 -9.93
C LYS A 81 -6.71 18.31 -9.46
N GLN A 82 -7.83 19.00 -9.63
CA GLN A 82 -7.99 20.39 -9.20
C GLN A 82 -7.94 20.50 -7.67
N GLN A 83 -7.71 21.73 -7.21
CA GLN A 83 -7.61 22.04 -5.79
C GLN A 83 -8.87 21.58 -5.04
N GLY A 84 -8.68 20.87 -3.94
CA GLY A 84 -9.75 20.31 -3.13
C GLY A 84 -10.25 18.95 -3.59
N GLU A 85 -10.10 18.62 -4.86
CA GLU A 85 -10.54 17.34 -5.41
C GLU A 85 -9.61 16.20 -4.99
N ALA A 86 -8.30 16.46 -4.89
CA ALA A 86 -7.34 15.49 -4.41
C ALA A 86 -7.63 15.06 -2.97
N GLU A 87 -7.89 16.02 -2.09
CA GLU A 87 -8.25 15.74 -0.70
C GLU A 87 -9.57 14.96 -0.60
N ALA A 88 -10.56 15.34 -1.42
CA ALA A 88 -11.85 14.64 -1.46
C ALA A 88 -11.70 13.21 -1.95
N ASN A 89 -10.86 12.95 -2.94
CA ASN A 89 -10.60 11.61 -3.45
C ASN A 89 -9.92 10.72 -2.40
N LEU A 90 -8.97 11.26 -1.66
CA LEU A 90 -8.36 10.54 -0.54
C LEU A 90 -9.41 10.17 0.52
N ARG A 91 -10.24 11.11 0.91
CA ARG A 91 -11.29 10.88 1.90
C ARG A 91 -12.25 9.80 1.45
N LYS A 92 -12.70 9.84 0.19
CA LYS A 92 -13.58 8.82 -0.37
C LYS A 92 -12.95 7.43 -0.37
N ALA A 93 -11.66 7.34 -0.69
CA ALA A 93 -10.95 6.08 -0.68
C ALA A 93 -10.91 5.46 0.72
N PHE A 94 -10.61 6.24 1.74
CA PHE A 94 -10.65 5.78 3.13
C PHE A 94 -12.05 5.38 3.57
N GLU A 95 -13.06 6.14 3.22
CA GLU A 95 -14.45 5.81 3.52
C GLU A 95 -14.89 4.50 2.87
N GLU A 96 -14.53 4.28 1.62
CA GLU A 96 -14.83 3.02 0.92
C GLU A 96 -14.14 1.82 1.58
N CYS A 97 -12.89 1.99 1.97
CA CYS A 97 -12.17 0.93 2.69
C CYS A 97 -12.78 0.65 4.05
N GLU A 98 -13.21 1.66 4.78
CA GLU A 98 -13.87 1.49 6.08
C GLU A 98 -15.20 0.75 5.95
N LYS A 99 -15.99 1.07 4.92
CA LYS A 99 -17.27 0.40 4.63
C LYS A 99 -17.09 -1.07 4.25
N ASN A 100 -15.99 -1.40 3.58
CA ASN A 100 -15.72 -2.72 3.08
C ASN A 100 -14.61 -3.44 3.86
N SER A 101 -14.41 -3.07 5.13
CA SER A 101 -13.38 -3.70 5.96
C SER A 101 -13.66 -5.19 6.17
N PRO A 102 -12.66 -6.06 6.26
CA PRO A 102 -11.22 -5.75 6.20
C PRO A 102 -10.79 -5.30 4.81
N ALA A 103 -9.96 -4.26 4.77
CA ALA A 103 -9.58 -3.65 3.50
C ALA A 103 -8.10 -3.27 3.46
N ILE A 104 -7.55 -3.25 2.27
CA ILE A 104 -6.21 -2.75 1.98
C ILE A 104 -6.35 -1.55 1.04
N LEU A 105 -5.86 -0.41 1.49
CA LEU A 105 -5.74 0.78 0.65
C LEU A 105 -4.31 0.86 0.15
N PHE A 106 -4.12 0.70 -1.14
CA PHE A 106 -2.80 0.75 -1.78
C PHE A 106 -2.62 2.09 -2.48
N ILE A 107 -1.57 2.83 -2.11
CA ILE A 107 -1.23 4.11 -2.72
C ILE A 107 0.06 3.94 -3.49
N ASP A 108 -0.04 3.84 -4.81
CA ASP A 108 1.12 3.72 -5.68
C ASP A 108 1.77 5.08 -5.90
N GLU A 109 3.10 5.09 -5.98
CA GLU A 109 3.89 6.31 -6.13
C GLU A 109 3.51 7.38 -5.09
N ILE A 110 3.47 6.95 -3.82
CA ILE A 110 3.05 7.80 -2.71
C ILE A 110 3.92 9.05 -2.55
N ASP A 111 5.17 9.01 -2.99
CA ASP A 111 6.07 10.15 -2.99
C ASP A 111 5.60 11.29 -3.89
N SER A 112 4.71 11.01 -4.85
CA SER A 112 4.07 12.06 -5.66
C SER A 112 3.07 12.88 -4.86
N ILE A 113 2.42 12.26 -3.87
CA ILE A 113 1.46 12.94 -3.00
C ILE A 113 2.18 13.67 -1.85
N ALA A 114 3.19 13.03 -1.31
CA ALA A 114 3.90 13.48 -0.12
C ALA A 114 5.41 13.49 -0.35
N PRO A 115 5.91 14.38 -1.22
CA PRO A 115 7.34 14.47 -1.47
C PRO A 115 8.08 15.07 -0.29
N ASN A 116 9.37 14.77 -0.20
CA ASN A 116 10.24 15.35 0.81
C ASN A 116 10.26 16.89 0.67
N ARG A 117 9.96 17.59 1.75
CA ARG A 117 9.72 19.03 1.75
C ARG A 117 10.94 19.91 1.44
N GLU A 118 12.14 19.37 1.49
CA GLU A 118 13.34 20.12 1.13
C GLU A 118 13.31 20.62 -0.32
N LYS A 119 12.49 20.00 -1.17
CA LYS A 119 12.43 20.28 -2.60
C LYS A 119 11.08 20.79 -3.08
N THR A 120 10.08 20.91 -2.23
CA THR A 120 8.73 21.26 -2.67
C THR A 120 8.10 22.29 -1.76
N HIS A 121 7.43 23.24 -2.37
CA HIS A 121 6.94 24.44 -1.68
C HIS A 121 5.46 24.73 -1.97
N GLY A 122 4.72 23.76 -2.57
CA GLY A 122 3.33 23.98 -2.96
C GLY A 122 2.36 23.88 -1.79
N GLU A 123 1.49 24.86 -1.66
CA GLU A 123 0.40 24.83 -0.66
C GLU A 123 -0.55 23.66 -0.88
N ALA A 124 -0.81 23.30 -2.14
CA ALA A 124 -1.66 22.17 -2.50
C ALA A 124 -1.08 20.85 -1.98
N GLU A 125 0.24 20.66 -2.12
CA GLU A 125 0.93 19.46 -1.64
C GLU A 125 0.87 19.34 -0.13
N LYS A 126 1.06 20.44 0.58
CA LYS A 126 0.96 20.48 2.04
C LYS A 126 -0.44 20.08 2.53
N ARG A 127 -1.48 20.52 1.83
CA ARG A 127 -2.87 20.19 2.18
C ARG A 127 -3.18 18.72 1.95
N VAL A 128 -2.70 18.15 0.85
CA VAL A 128 -2.90 16.73 0.55
C VAL A 128 -2.18 15.86 1.58
N VAL A 129 -0.94 16.20 1.93
CA VAL A 129 -0.18 15.50 2.97
C VAL A 129 -0.91 15.58 4.31
N ALA A 130 -1.37 16.78 4.70
CA ALA A 130 -2.10 16.98 5.95
C ALA A 130 -3.38 16.14 5.98
N GLN A 131 -4.11 16.07 4.88
CA GLN A 131 -5.31 15.26 4.77
C GLN A 131 -4.98 13.77 4.91
N LEU A 132 -3.95 13.29 4.24
CA LEU A 132 -3.52 11.89 4.35
C LEU A 132 -3.16 11.54 5.79
N LEU A 133 -2.38 12.38 6.46
CA LEU A 133 -1.99 12.17 7.85
C LEU A 133 -3.20 12.15 8.78
N THR A 134 -4.14 13.07 8.58
CA THR A 134 -5.38 13.13 9.36
C THR A 134 -6.21 11.86 9.17
N LEU A 135 -6.34 11.39 7.94
CA LEU A 135 -7.10 10.17 7.63
C LEU A 135 -6.44 8.94 8.25
N MET A 136 -5.12 8.83 8.19
CA MET A 136 -4.41 7.72 8.82
C MET A 136 -4.54 7.74 10.34
N ASP A 137 -4.41 8.91 10.95
CA ASP A 137 -4.52 9.06 12.40
C ASP A 137 -5.95 8.87 12.88
N GLY A 138 -6.94 9.23 12.07
CA GLY A 138 -8.35 9.13 12.40
C GLY A 138 -8.99 7.76 12.17
N ALA A 139 -8.29 6.82 11.56
CA ALA A 139 -8.81 5.49 11.25
C ALA A 139 -8.91 4.56 12.46
N LYS A 140 -8.67 5.07 13.67
CA LYS A 140 -8.75 4.28 14.91
C LYS A 140 -10.20 3.88 15.19
N GLY A 141 -10.46 2.57 15.20
CA GLY A 141 -11.74 2.03 15.61
C GLY A 141 -12.84 2.01 14.55
N ARG A 142 -12.53 2.35 13.30
CA ARG A 142 -13.51 2.38 12.21
C ARG A 142 -13.47 1.16 11.29
N GLY A 143 -12.88 0.07 11.74
CA GLY A 143 -12.73 -1.13 10.95
C GLY A 143 -11.27 -1.42 10.67
N GLN A 144 -11.04 -2.55 10.01
CA GLN A 144 -9.71 -3.07 9.77
C GLN A 144 -9.24 -2.61 8.39
N VAL A 145 -8.52 -1.51 8.39
CA VAL A 145 -7.92 -0.96 7.16
C VAL A 145 -6.42 -0.86 7.34
N VAL A 146 -5.68 -1.46 6.43
CA VAL A 146 -4.23 -1.33 6.36
C VAL A 146 -3.89 -0.51 5.12
N VAL A 147 -3.08 0.51 5.28
CA VAL A 147 -2.62 1.34 4.18
C VAL A 147 -1.25 0.87 3.73
N ILE A 148 -1.11 0.57 2.45
CA ILE A 148 0.17 0.20 1.86
C ILE A 148 0.59 1.30 0.90
N GLY A 149 1.71 1.96 1.19
CA GLY A 149 2.30 2.92 0.27
C GLY A 149 3.42 2.27 -0.52
N ALA A 150 3.54 2.61 -1.80
CA ALA A 150 4.62 2.15 -2.63
C ALA A 150 5.42 3.32 -3.18
N THR A 151 6.74 3.21 -3.15
CA THR A 151 7.63 4.20 -3.72
C THR A 151 8.88 3.53 -4.28
N ASN A 152 9.46 4.13 -5.31
CA ASN A 152 10.74 3.67 -5.83
C ASN A 152 11.90 4.15 -4.96
N ARG A 153 11.71 5.25 -4.22
CA ARG A 153 12.75 5.89 -3.40
C ARG A 153 12.17 6.31 -2.05
N PRO A 154 12.50 5.60 -0.97
CA PRO A 154 11.97 5.98 0.35
C PRO A 154 12.42 7.38 0.79
N ASN A 155 13.62 7.81 0.38
CA ASN A 155 14.15 9.14 0.73
C ASN A 155 13.41 10.30 0.04
N ALA A 156 12.63 10.02 -1.00
CA ALA A 156 11.83 11.02 -1.69
C ALA A 156 10.50 11.30 -0.97
N LEU A 157 10.18 10.50 0.04
CA LEU A 157 8.94 10.63 0.81
C LEU A 157 9.11 11.57 2.00
N ASP A 158 8.07 12.35 2.29
CA ASP A 158 8.05 13.24 3.46
C ASP A 158 8.31 12.42 4.74
N PRO A 159 9.32 12.78 5.54
CA PRO A 159 9.63 12.07 6.78
C PRO A 159 8.46 11.98 7.76
N ALA A 160 7.52 12.92 7.71
CA ALA A 160 6.34 12.90 8.57
C ALA A 160 5.49 11.65 8.38
N LEU A 161 5.49 11.05 7.18
CA LEU A 161 4.76 9.82 6.90
C LEU A 161 5.47 8.58 7.44
N ARG A 162 6.76 8.67 7.72
CA ARG A 162 7.58 7.54 8.18
C ARG A 162 7.70 7.48 9.71
N ARG A 163 6.77 8.09 10.41
CA ARG A 163 6.74 8.11 11.88
C ARG A 163 5.86 6.99 12.44
N ALA A 164 6.02 6.73 13.72
CA ALA A 164 5.21 5.75 14.46
C ALA A 164 3.71 6.07 14.32
N GLY A 165 2.91 5.06 14.09
CA GLY A 165 1.47 5.18 13.88
C GLY A 165 1.05 5.52 12.47
N ARG A 166 2.02 5.72 11.56
CA ARG A 166 1.79 5.97 10.13
C ARG A 166 2.45 4.85 9.35
N PHE A 167 3.31 5.15 8.38
CA PHE A 167 4.10 4.11 7.72
C PHE A 167 5.30 3.74 8.58
N ASP A 168 5.05 3.00 9.64
CA ASP A 168 6.05 2.61 10.63
C ASP A 168 6.74 1.28 10.30
N ARG A 169 6.30 0.59 9.27
CA ARG A 169 6.93 -0.63 8.76
C ARG A 169 7.36 -0.39 7.32
N GLU A 170 8.61 -0.74 7.04
CA GLU A 170 9.18 -0.57 5.70
C GLU A 170 9.75 -1.89 5.21
N ILE A 171 9.46 -2.22 3.96
CA ILE A 171 9.91 -3.47 3.35
C ILE A 171 10.55 -3.16 2.01
N ASP A 172 11.81 -3.57 1.85
CA ASP A 172 12.55 -3.48 0.60
C ASP A 172 12.22 -4.69 -0.27
N ILE A 173 11.56 -4.44 -1.39
CA ILE A 173 11.24 -5.51 -2.34
C ILE A 173 12.47 -5.85 -3.21
N GLY A 174 13.34 -4.88 -3.44
CA GLY A 174 14.53 -5.07 -4.25
C GLY A 174 14.22 -5.30 -5.72
N VAL A 175 15.29 -5.56 -6.49
CA VAL A 175 15.17 -5.98 -7.88
C VAL A 175 15.03 -7.50 -7.90
N PRO A 176 13.98 -8.08 -8.53
CA PRO A 176 13.90 -9.52 -8.67
C PRO A 176 15.12 -10.03 -9.42
N ASP A 177 15.66 -11.18 -9.00
CA ASP A 177 16.72 -11.84 -9.77
C ASP A 177 16.16 -12.30 -11.12
N GLU A 178 17.06 -12.84 -11.98
CA GLU A 178 16.65 -13.27 -13.31
C GLU A 178 15.52 -14.32 -13.26
N VAL A 179 15.62 -15.27 -12.35
CA VAL A 179 14.61 -16.31 -12.17
C VAL A 179 13.30 -15.69 -11.68
N GLY A 180 13.39 -14.79 -10.69
CA GLY A 180 12.21 -14.09 -10.17
C GLY A 180 11.53 -13.23 -11.22
N ARG A 181 12.29 -12.54 -12.07
CA ARG A 181 11.74 -11.77 -13.17
C ARG A 181 11.01 -12.65 -14.18
N MET A 182 11.56 -13.80 -14.50
CA MET A 182 10.91 -14.77 -15.38
C MET A 182 9.62 -15.31 -14.77
N GLU A 183 9.61 -15.60 -13.49
CA GLU A 183 8.41 -16.05 -12.78
C GLU A 183 7.33 -14.98 -12.75
N ILE A 184 7.69 -13.73 -12.49
CA ILE A 184 6.75 -12.60 -12.51
C ILE A 184 6.15 -12.43 -13.91
N LEU A 185 6.98 -12.50 -14.93
CA LEU A 185 6.53 -12.42 -16.32
C LEU A 185 5.57 -13.57 -16.66
N ARG A 186 5.88 -14.78 -16.21
CA ARG A 186 5.01 -15.95 -16.39
C ARG A 186 3.65 -15.74 -15.72
N ILE A 187 3.64 -15.19 -14.51
CA ILE A 187 2.42 -14.89 -13.76
C ILE A 187 1.57 -13.86 -14.52
N HIS A 188 2.19 -12.80 -15.00
CA HIS A 188 1.50 -11.78 -15.79
C HIS A 188 0.90 -12.33 -17.09
N THR A 189 1.52 -13.33 -17.68
CA THR A 189 1.09 -13.90 -18.97
C THR A 189 0.24 -15.13 -18.86
N LYS A 190 0.18 -15.77 -17.68
CA LYS A 190 -0.53 -17.06 -17.53
C LYS A 190 -2.03 -16.98 -17.85
N ASN A 191 -2.64 -15.83 -17.66
CA ASN A 191 -4.04 -15.58 -17.94
C ASN A 191 -4.27 -14.88 -19.29
N MET A 192 -3.20 -14.60 -20.02
CA MET A 192 -3.30 -14.02 -21.35
C MET A 192 -3.40 -15.14 -22.38
N LYS A 193 -4.37 -15.02 -23.30
CA LYS A 193 -4.44 -15.91 -24.44
C LYS A 193 -3.36 -15.51 -25.41
N LEU A 194 -2.27 -16.23 -25.40
CA LEU A 194 -1.21 -16.05 -26.38
C LEU A 194 -1.63 -16.80 -27.66
N ALA A 195 -1.83 -16.04 -28.71
CA ALA A 195 -2.12 -16.60 -30.01
C ALA A 195 -0.88 -17.29 -30.58
#